data_ddcc7ddc9544ba38516e343f1afc12c0
#
_entry.id   ddcc7ddc9544ba38516e343f1afc12c0
#
_cell.length_a   1.000
_cell.length_b   1.000
_cell.length_c   1.000
_cell.angle_alpha   90.00
_cell.angle_beta   90.00
_cell.angle_gamma   90.00
#
_symmetry.space_group_name_H-M   'P 1'
#
loop_
_entity.id
_entity.type
_entity.pdbx_description
1 polymer ?
#
loop_
_entity_poly.entity_id
_entity_poly.type
_entity_poly.pdbx_seq_one_letter_code
_entity_poly.pdbx_strand_id
1 'polypeptide(L)'
;THERRGFGDNFQKWGASTVLIESGGYKGDPEKQYIRKLNFMIILNALIEIAQESYEQYNQADYENIPENSSKLSDLLIKNIKAERDSIFYQVDIAIKRDEVTAPDSIFYTRGRIDDVGDLKDSYGYQELDAKGLTFMKGKVYPTPINYIEELTPRKTLDLLRQGYLAIKLRNVAENKHYNLPILLSSTGALYGNSPTLGSQANFFLAKEDKPIYAIINGYLIDLSKEPEEEFKNYIQ
;
A
#
# COMPACT_ATOMS: atom_id res chain seq x y z
N THR A 1 -12.32 2.21 26.17
CA THR A 1 -13.59 1.52 25.84
C THR A 1 -13.38 0.03 25.95
N HIS A 2 -14.21 -0.69 26.73
CA HIS A 2 -14.11 -2.14 26.92
C HIS A 2 -14.65 -2.89 25.69
N GLU A 3 -13.85 -3.74 25.05
CA GLU A 3 -14.27 -4.62 23.95
C GLU A 3 -14.59 -6.03 24.49
N ARG A 4 -15.87 -6.39 24.48
CA ARG A 4 -16.35 -7.66 25.06
C ARG A 4 -15.76 -8.91 24.43
N ARG A 5 -15.25 -8.83 23.21
CA ARG A 5 -14.60 -9.93 22.45
C ARG A 5 -13.09 -9.92 22.57
N GLY A 6 -12.50 -8.86 23.18
CA GLY A 6 -11.08 -8.74 23.38
C GLY A 6 -10.58 -9.57 24.56
N PHE A 7 -9.58 -10.41 24.33
CA PHE A 7 -8.98 -11.21 25.42
C PHE A 7 -8.39 -10.31 26.52
N GLY A 8 -7.59 -9.31 26.17
CA GLY A 8 -6.96 -8.41 27.11
C GLY A 8 -7.98 -7.69 28.01
N ASP A 9 -9.04 -7.15 27.41
CA ASP A 9 -10.10 -6.44 28.14
C ASP A 9 -10.85 -7.36 29.11
N ASN A 10 -11.08 -8.60 28.73
CA ASN A 10 -11.73 -9.57 29.61
C ASN A 10 -10.81 -10.01 30.75
N PHE A 11 -9.52 -10.26 30.50
CA PHE A 11 -8.56 -10.57 31.56
C PHE A 11 -8.44 -9.41 32.54
N GLN A 12 -8.38 -8.17 32.05
CA GLN A 12 -8.36 -6.98 32.91
C GLN A 12 -9.63 -6.87 33.76
N LYS A 13 -10.80 -7.13 33.18
CA LYS A 13 -12.07 -7.18 33.92
C LYS A 13 -12.07 -8.23 35.03
N TRP A 14 -11.36 -9.33 34.84
CA TRP A 14 -11.24 -10.41 35.84
C TRP A 14 -10.13 -10.16 36.86
N GLY A 15 -9.49 -8.98 36.81
CA GLY A 15 -8.50 -8.55 37.81
C GLY A 15 -7.04 -8.88 37.46
N ALA A 16 -6.76 -9.36 36.26
CA ALA A 16 -5.41 -9.56 35.77
C ALA A 16 -4.86 -8.30 35.11
N SER A 17 -3.58 -8.02 35.30
CA SER A 17 -2.88 -7.00 34.51
C SER A 17 -2.65 -7.51 33.09
N THR A 18 -2.77 -6.61 32.11
CA THR A 18 -2.60 -6.92 30.70
C THR A 18 -1.67 -5.92 30.01
N VAL A 19 -0.87 -6.39 29.06
CA VAL A 19 -0.05 -5.56 28.21
C VAL A 19 -0.50 -5.78 26.76
N LEU A 20 -0.94 -4.71 26.10
CA LEU A 20 -1.25 -4.70 24.67
C LEU A 20 0.01 -4.28 23.91
N ILE A 21 0.42 -5.06 22.91
CA ILE A 21 1.51 -4.71 22.01
C ILE A 21 0.93 -4.54 20.62
N GLU A 22 0.94 -3.30 20.13
CA GLU A 22 0.54 -2.96 18.77
C GLU A 22 1.77 -2.60 17.95
N SER A 23 2.09 -3.46 16.98
CA SER A 23 3.30 -3.32 16.17
C SER A 23 3.04 -2.35 15.02
N GLY A 24 3.85 -1.31 14.93
CA GLY A 24 3.83 -0.36 13.82
C GLY A 24 4.60 -0.83 12.59
N GLY A 25 5.07 0.13 11.81
CA GLY A 25 5.99 -0.04 10.70
C GLY A 25 7.31 0.69 10.95
N TYR A 26 8.33 0.35 10.17
CA TYR A 26 9.63 1.03 10.20
C TYR A 26 10.13 1.21 8.77
N LYS A 27 10.62 2.40 8.43
CA LYS A 27 11.13 2.71 7.07
C LYS A 27 12.22 1.70 6.67
N GLY A 28 12.09 1.12 5.47
CA GLY A 28 13.03 0.11 4.95
C GLY A 28 12.87 -1.30 5.53
N ASP A 29 11.78 -1.57 6.28
CA ASP A 29 11.48 -2.87 6.89
C ASP A 29 10.09 -3.40 6.49
N PRO A 30 9.82 -3.62 5.17
CA PRO A 30 8.52 -4.10 4.70
C PRO A 30 8.16 -5.48 5.26
N GLU A 31 9.15 -6.35 5.47
CA GLU A 31 9.00 -7.69 6.04
C GLU A 31 8.92 -7.70 7.58
N LYS A 32 8.94 -6.52 8.21
CA LYS A 32 8.82 -6.33 9.66
C LYS A 32 9.84 -7.10 10.51
N GLN A 33 11.03 -7.36 9.97
CA GLN A 33 12.09 -8.09 10.69
C GLN A 33 12.64 -7.27 11.87
N TYR A 34 12.86 -5.97 11.66
CA TYR A 34 13.27 -5.05 12.71
C TYR A 34 12.19 -4.88 13.78
N ILE A 35 10.93 -4.74 13.36
CA ILE A 35 9.77 -4.66 14.27
C ILE A 35 9.66 -5.94 15.12
N ARG A 36 9.84 -7.13 14.52
CA ARG A 36 9.83 -8.40 15.28
C ARG A 36 10.95 -8.44 16.33
N LYS A 37 12.15 -7.95 15.99
CA LYS A 37 13.25 -7.84 16.95
C LYS A 37 12.87 -6.89 18.10
N LEU A 38 12.27 -5.74 17.82
CA LEU A 38 11.83 -4.81 18.84
C LEU A 38 10.76 -5.44 19.75
N ASN A 39 9.78 -6.14 19.20
CA ASN A 39 8.76 -6.84 19.97
C ASN A 39 9.38 -7.90 20.89
N PHE A 40 10.33 -8.70 20.39
CA PHE A 40 11.06 -9.64 21.23
C PHE A 40 11.76 -8.94 22.39
N MET A 41 12.46 -7.83 22.14
CA MET A 41 13.17 -7.08 23.17
C MET A 41 12.20 -6.50 24.21
N ILE A 42 11.08 -5.93 23.78
CA ILE A 42 10.05 -5.35 24.68
C ILE A 42 9.45 -6.43 25.56
N ILE A 43 9.07 -7.59 24.99
CA ILE A 43 8.50 -8.71 25.74
C ILE A 43 9.50 -9.24 26.76
N LEU A 44 10.76 -9.47 26.34
CA LEU A 44 11.80 -9.95 27.23
C LEU A 44 12.07 -8.98 28.39
N ASN A 45 12.18 -7.67 28.07
CA ASN A 45 12.39 -6.65 29.10
C ASN A 45 11.20 -6.60 30.07
N ALA A 46 9.97 -6.62 29.59
CA ALA A 46 8.78 -6.64 30.44
C ALA A 46 8.76 -7.85 31.40
N LEU A 47 9.16 -9.03 30.95
CA LEU A 47 9.26 -10.22 31.79
C LEU A 47 10.34 -10.07 32.86
N ILE A 48 11.48 -9.46 32.53
CA ILE A 48 12.57 -9.17 33.51
C ILE A 48 12.09 -8.15 34.53
N GLU A 49 11.47 -7.05 34.11
CA GLU A 49 10.93 -6.01 34.98
C GLU A 49 9.87 -6.56 35.93
N ILE A 50 9.00 -7.42 35.46
CA ILE A 50 8.01 -8.10 36.31
C ILE A 50 8.69 -9.01 37.35
N ALA A 51 9.68 -9.82 36.92
CA ALA A 51 10.38 -10.74 37.81
C ALA A 51 11.21 -10.04 38.90
N GLN A 52 11.68 -8.82 38.63
CA GLN A 52 12.46 -8.01 39.54
C GLN A 52 11.65 -6.95 40.30
N GLU A 53 10.37 -6.83 40.01
CA GLU A 53 9.47 -5.78 40.51
C GLU A 53 9.97 -4.36 40.23
N SER A 54 10.89 -4.20 39.26
CA SER A 54 11.53 -2.92 38.94
C SER A 54 10.60 -1.96 38.19
N TYR A 55 9.46 -2.41 37.69
CA TYR A 55 8.39 -1.57 37.13
C TYR A 55 7.84 -0.54 38.13
N GLU A 56 7.98 -0.78 39.45
CA GLU A 56 7.51 0.15 40.52
C GLU A 56 8.29 1.46 40.54
N GLN A 57 9.46 1.53 39.88
CA GLN A 57 10.25 2.77 39.79
C GLN A 57 9.69 3.81 38.81
N TYR A 58 8.81 3.37 37.87
CA TYR A 58 8.23 4.22 36.85
C TYR A 58 6.95 4.90 37.36
N ASN A 59 6.65 6.06 36.78
CA ASN A 59 5.50 6.85 37.14
C ASN A 59 4.73 7.36 35.93
N GLN A 60 3.61 7.99 36.15
CA GLN A 60 2.73 8.46 35.06
C GLN A 60 3.44 9.48 34.14
N ALA A 61 4.34 10.30 34.65
CA ALA A 61 5.05 11.27 33.80
C ALA A 61 5.99 10.60 32.79
N ASP A 62 6.56 9.43 33.13
CA ASP A 62 7.37 8.65 32.21
C ASP A 62 6.52 8.17 31.02
N TYR A 63 5.27 7.75 31.29
CA TYR A 63 4.31 7.39 30.24
C TYR A 63 3.91 8.59 29.37
N GLU A 64 3.62 9.74 29.99
CA GLU A 64 3.20 10.96 29.27
C GLU A 64 4.30 11.56 28.38
N ASN A 65 5.57 11.23 28.66
CA ASN A 65 6.71 11.62 27.83
C ASN A 65 6.92 10.73 26.60
N ILE A 66 6.19 9.60 26.45
CA ILE A 66 6.26 8.76 25.27
C ILE A 66 5.66 9.52 24.09
N PRO A 67 6.36 9.63 22.94
CA PRO A 67 5.82 10.30 21.76
C PRO A 67 4.53 9.63 21.25
N GLU A 68 3.57 10.46 20.83
CA GLU A 68 2.34 9.95 20.21
C GLU A 68 2.65 9.22 18.90
N ASN A 69 1.90 8.15 18.65
CA ASN A 69 1.98 7.42 17.40
C ASN A 69 1.51 8.27 16.22
N SER A 70 2.14 8.12 15.07
CA SER A 70 1.77 8.82 13.85
C SER A 70 1.58 7.86 12.68
N SER A 71 0.59 8.14 11.81
CA SER A 71 0.27 7.34 10.62
C SER A 71 1.01 7.79 9.36
N LYS A 72 2.22 8.35 9.51
CA LYS A 72 2.98 8.99 8.42
C LYS A 72 3.72 8.01 7.50
N LEU A 73 3.72 6.72 7.78
CA LEU A 73 4.37 5.70 6.98
C LEU A 73 3.38 5.07 6.01
N SER A 74 3.72 5.07 4.72
CA SER A 74 2.96 4.47 3.62
C SER A 74 3.79 3.40 2.90
N ASP A 75 3.15 2.58 2.06
CA ASP A 75 3.86 1.59 1.26
C ASP A 75 4.65 2.24 0.13
N LEU A 76 4.05 3.27 -0.50
CA LEU A 76 4.69 4.07 -1.54
C LEU A 76 4.39 5.55 -1.30
N LEU A 77 5.45 6.36 -1.27
CA LEU A 77 5.36 7.82 -1.21
C LEU A 77 5.97 8.40 -2.49
N ILE A 78 5.15 9.13 -3.26
CA ILE A 78 5.56 9.79 -4.49
C ILE A 78 5.53 11.29 -4.24
N LYS A 79 6.68 11.94 -4.36
CA LYS A 79 6.85 13.38 -4.10
C LYS A 79 6.97 14.18 -5.40
N ASN A 80 6.58 15.45 -5.35
CA ASN A 80 6.79 16.43 -6.42
C ASN A 80 6.09 16.12 -7.75
N ILE A 81 4.93 15.46 -7.72
CA ILE A 81 4.15 15.16 -8.92
C ILE A 81 3.54 16.44 -9.45
N LYS A 82 3.66 16.72 -10.75
CA LYS A 82 2.87 17.74 -11.43
C LYS A 82 1.50 17.14 -11.78
N ALA A 83 0.44 17.73 -11.25
CA ALA A 83 -0.93 17.34 -11.57
C ALA A 83 -1.68 18.52 -12.20
N GLU A 84 -2.78 18.24 -12.90
CA GLU A 84 -3.64 19.24 -13.52
C GLU A 84 -5.08 19.07 -13.06
N ARG A 85 -5.72 20.19 -12.72
CA ARG A 85 -7.14 20.27 -12.44
C ARG A 85 -7.69 21.56 -13.02
N ASP A 86 -8.74 21.46 -13.84
CA ASP A 86 -9.40 22.61 -14.47
C ASP A 86 -8.40 23.52 -15.22
N SER A 87 -7.45 22.92 -15.95
CA SER A 87 -6.37 23.60 -16.68
C SER A 87 -5.35 24.33 -15.78
N ILE A 88 -5.39 24.12 -14.47
CA ILE A 88 -4.42 24.66 -13.52
C ILE A 88 -3.45 23.55 -13.13
N PHE A 89 -2.16 23.80 -13.36
CA PHE A 89 -1.11 22.89 -12.89
C PHE A 89 -0.74 23.20 -11.45
N TYR A 90 -0.60 22.14 -10.66
CA TYR A 90 -0.13 22.20 -9.28
C TYR A 90 0.84 21.07 -8.99
N GLN A 91 1.62 21.22 -7.93
CA GLN A 91 2.52 20.20 -7.44
C GLN A 91 1.90 19.55 -6.21
N VAL A 92 2.04 18.23 -6.12
CA VAL A 92 1.43 17.45 -5.03
C VAL A 92 2.25 16.19 -4.75
N ASP A 93 2.24 15.76 -3.49
CA ASP A 93 2.73 14.47 -3.07
C ASP A 93 1.55 13.51 -2.89
N ILE A 94 1.78 12.23 -3.12
CA ILE A 94 0.77 11.16 -2.98
C ILE A 94 1.34 10.04 -2.12
N ALA A 95 0.65 9.73 -1.03
CA ALA A 95 0.91 8.57 -0.19
C ALA A 95 -0.06 7.43 -0.56
N ILE A 96 0.46 6.23 -0.74
CA ILE A 96 -0.29 5.06 -1.15
C ILE A 96 -0.10 3.95 -0.12
N LYS A 97 -1.20 3.34 0.32
CA LYS A 97 -1.21 2.11 1.12
C LYS A 97 -1.71 0.94 0.30
N ARG A 98 -1.15 -0.24 0.56
CA ARG A 98 -1.53 -1.51 -0.04
C ARG A 98 -2.18 -2.39 1.03
N ASP A 99 -3.49 -2.52 0.96
CA ASP A 99 -4.26 -3.35 1.87
C ASP A 99 -4.29 -4.80 1.37
N GLU A 100 -4.10 -5.76 2.25
CA GLU A 100 -4.36 -7.18 1.98
C GLU A 100 -5.85 -7.45 2.14
N VAL A 101 -6.49 -7.89 1.06
CA VAL A 101 -7.92 -8.17 1.01
C VAL A 101 -8.15 -9.66 0.80
N THR A 102 -8.89 -10.29 1.70
CA THR A 102 -9.25 -11.71 1.58
C THR A 102 -10.30 -11.91 0.49
N ALA A 103 -9.99 -12.72 -0.50
CA ALA A 103 -10.93 -13.13 -1.55
C ALA A 103 -11.87 -14.25 -1.04
N PRO A 104 -12.97 -14.57 -1.76
CA PRO A 104 -13.90 -15.63 -1.37
C PRO A 104 -13.27 -17.02 -1.18
N ASP A 105 -12.15 -17.30 -1.86
CA ASP A 105 -11.36 -18.53 -1.72
C ASP A 105 -10.41 -18.54 -0.52
N SER A 106 -10.49 -17.53 0.34
CA SER A 106 -9.63 -17.31 1.52
C SER A 106 -8.16 -16.99 1.20
N ILE A 107 -7.80 -16.82 -0.07
CA ILE A 107 -6.50 -16.31 -0.51
C ILE A 107 -6.59 -14.78 -0.52
N PHE A 108 -5.53 -14.10 -0.09
CA PHE A 108 -5.52 -12.64 -0.13
C PHE A 108 -4.90 -12.10 -1.43
N TYR A 109 -5.39 -10.94 -1.84
CA TYR A 109 -4.82 -10.12 -2.90
C TYR A 109 -4.54 -8.72 -2.37
N THR A 110 -3.72 -7.98 -3.06
CA THR A 110 -3.37 -6.60 -2.71
C THR A 110 -4.32 -5.62 -3.39
N ARG A 111 -4.74 -4.60 -2.64
CA ARG A 111 -5.49 -3.46 -3.17
C ARG A 111 -4.83 -2.16 -2.74
N GLY A 112 -4.24 -1.45 -3.70
CA GLY A 112 -3.63 -0.15 -3.48
C GLY A 112 -4.66 0.97 -3.46
N ARG A 113 -4.59 1.85 -2.47
CA ARG A 113 -5.40 3.06 -2.37
C ARG A 113 -4.55 4.28 -2.09
N ILE A 114 -4.99 5.42 -2.54
CA ILE A 114 -4.41 6.71 -2.18
C ILE A 114 -4.84 7.03 -0.75
N ASP A 115 -3.88 7.08 0.16
CA ASP A 115 -4.10 7.29 1.59
C ASP A 115 -4.05 8.75 1.99
N ASP A 116 -3.17 9.52 1.33
CA ASP A 116 -3.06 10.97 1.53
C ASP A 116 -2.57 11.67 0.27
N VAL A 117 -2.92 12.95 0.14
CA VAL A 117 -2.56 13.80 -1.00
C VAL A 117 -2.34 15.22 -0.50
N GLY A 118 -1.16 15.80 -0.75
CA GLY A 118 -0.88 17.18 -0.32
C GLY A 118 0.61 17.49 -0.25
N ASP A 119 1.02 18.32 0.70
CA ASP A 119 2.41 18.54 1.10
C ASP A 119 2.78 17.50 2.17
N LEU A 120 3.39 16.41 1.74
CA LEU A 120 3.71 15.26 2.59
C LEU A 120 5.20 15.20 2.99
N LYS A 121 5.84 16.37 3.17
CA LYS A 121 7.27 16.46 3.48
C LYS A 121 7.69 15.70 4.75
N ASP A 122 6.78 15.59 5.73
CA ASP A 122 7.00 14.88 6.99
C ASP A 122 6.53 13.42 6.97
N SER A 123 6.13 12.92 5.80
CA SER A 123 5.71 11.54 5.59
C SER A 123 6.83 10.69 5.00
N TYR A 124 6.72 9.37 5.18
CA TYR A 124 7.72 8.38 4.79
C TYR A 124 7.05 7.27 3.98
N GLY A 125 7.81 6.62 3.10
CA GLY A 125 7.39 5.41 2.39
C GLY A 125 8.36 4.27 2.63
N TYR A 126 7.88 3.02 2.62
CA TYR A 126 8.77 1.87 2.43
C TYR A 126 9.51 1.99 1.10
N GLN A 127 8.78 2.46 0.08
CA GLN A 127 9.32 2.86 -1.22
C GLN A 127 9.04 4.35 -1.43
N GLU A 128 10.04 5.11 -1.85
CA GLU A 128 9.91 6.54 -2.13
C GLU A 128 10.38 6.85 -3.55
N LEU A 129 9.64 7.72 -4.24
CA LEU A 129 9.98 8.23 -5.56
C LEU A 129 9.89 9.76 -5.55
N ASP A 130 10.97 10.44 -5.97
CA ASP A 130 10.89 11.85 -6.36
C ASP A 130 10.47 11.94 -7.83
N ALA A 131 9.23 12.36 -8.06
CA ALA A 131 8.63 12.51 -9.38
C ALA A 131 8.82 13.92 -9.97
N LYS A 132 9.84 14.67 -9.51
CA LYS A 132 10.14 16.00 -10.04
C LYS A 132 10.32 15.97 -11.56
N GLY A 133 9.51 16.78 -12.25
CA GLY A 133 9.50 16.83 -13.72
C GLY A 133 8.59 15.78 -14.38
N LEU A 134 7.90 14.96 -13.60
CA LEU A 134 6.88 14.04 -14.10
C LEU A 134 5.48 14.61 -13.83
N THR A 135 4.56 14.26 -14.73
CA THR A 135 3.15 14.68 -14.66
C THR A 135 2.27 13.46 -14.41
N PHE A 136 1.27 13.63 -13.55
CA PHE A 136 0.19 12.66 -13.39
C PHE A 136 -0.52 12.45 -14.72
N MET A 137 -0.61 11.21 -15.17
CA MET A 137 -1.30 10.87 -16.42
C MET A 137 -2.31 9.75 -16.18
N LYS A 138 -3.52 9.96 -16.68
CA LYS A 138 -4.58 8.93 -16.66
C LYS A 138 -4.22 7.79 -17.61
N GLY A 139 -4.46 6.57 -17.16
CA GLY A 139 -4.34 5.40 -18.02
C GLY A 139 -5.58 5.15 -18.84
N LYS A 140 -5.45 4.24 -19.81
CA LYS A 140 -6.52 3.82 -20.73
C LYS A 140 -6.81 2.33 -20.57
N VAL A 141 -8.01 1.93 -20.98
CA VAL A 141 -8.36 0.51 -21.16
C VAL A 141 -7.92 0.10 -22.56
N TYR A 142 -7.25 -1.05 -22.69
CA TYR A 142 -6.90 -1.60 -23.99
C TYR A 142 -8.16 -1.90 -24.80
N PRO A 143 -8.28 -1.42 -26.05
CA PRO A 143 -9.56 -1.45 -26.79
C PRO A 143 -9.98 -2.87 -27.22
N THR A 144 -9.01 -3.78 -27.37
CA THR A 144 -9.29 -5.15 -27.80
C THR A 144 -9.34 -6.07 -26.59
N PRO A 145 -10.53 -6.58 -26.20
CA PRO A 145 -10.62 -7.58 -25.14
C PRO A 145 -9.86 -8.86 -25.49
N ILE A 146 -9.24 -9.46 -24.47
CA ILE A 146 -8.64 -10.80 -24.59
C ILE A 146 -9.62 -11.87 -24.11
N ASN A 147 -9.45 -13.11 -24.58
CA ASN A 147 -10.31 -14.19 -24.14
C ASN A 147 -9.83 -14.84 -22.85
N TYR A 148 -8.54 -15.07 -22.72
CA TYR A 148 -7.93 -15.76 -21.59
C TYR A 148 -6.67 -15.03 -21.10
N ILE A 149 -6.36 -15.17 -19.82
CA ILE A 149 -5.18 -14.54 -19.21
C ILE A 149 -3.87 -15.04 -19.79
N GLU A 150 -3.85 -16.28 -20.26
CA GLU A 150 -2.69 -16.94 -20.87
C GLU A 150 -2.23 -16.26 -22.18
N GLU A 151 -3.08 -15.41 -22.76
CA GLU A 151 -2.70 -14.57 -23.92
C GLU A 151 -1.71 -13.45 -23.53
N LEU A 152 -1.54 -13.21 -22.23
CA LEU A 152 -0.64 -12.19 -21.70
C LEU A 152 0.67 -12.82 -21.20
N THR A 153 1.75 -12.13 -21.51
CA THR A 153 3.06 -12.39 -20.93
C THR A 153 3.54 -11.13 -20.19
N PRO A 154 4.49 -11.24 -19.23
CA PRO A 154 5.07 -10.05 -18.59
C PRO A 154 5.56 -9.00 -19.59
N ARG A 155 6.20 -9.43 -20.67
CA ARG A 155 6.69 -8.54 -21.72
C ARG A 155 5.55 -7.83 -22.46
N LYS A 156 4.49 -8.58 -22.85
CA LYS A 156 3.32 -7.99 -23.53
C LYS A 156 2.59 -6.98 -22.63
N THR A 157 2.47 -7.27 -21.34
CA THR A 157 1.89 -6.33 -20.38
C THR A 157 2.73 -5.05 -20.25
N LEU A 158 4.05 -5.18 -20.18
CA LEU A 158 4.96 -4.04 -20.13
C LEU A 158 4.85 -3.17 -21.40
N ASP A 159 4.75 -3.79 -22.57
CA ASP A 159 4.60 -3.06 -23.85
C ASP A 159 3.25 -2.33 -23.91
N LEU A 160 2.18 -2.87 -23.34
CA LEU A 160 0.88 -2.20 -23.22
C LEU A 160 0.94 -1.01 -22.24
N LEU A 161 1.63 -1.17 -21.10
CA LEU A 161 1.84 -0.08 -20.17
C LEU A 161 2.60 1.09 -20.79
N ARG A 162 3.64 0.80 -21.57
CA ARG A 162 4.42 1.81 -22.32
C ARG A 162 3.56 2.60 -23.32
N GLN A 163 2.47 2.01 -23.80
CA GLN A 163 1.49 2.65 -24.68
C GLN A 163 0.37 3.38 -23.91
N GLY A 164 0.40 3.40 -22.58
CA GLY A 164 -0.56 4.06 -21.72
C GLY A 164 -1.81 3.24 -21.39
N TYR A 165 -1.80 1.93 -21.59
CA TYR A 165 -2.89 1.05 -21.20
C TYR A 165 -2.65 0.47 -19.82
N LEU A 166 -3.52 0.79 -18.84
CA LEU A 166 -3.48 0.28 -17.47
C LEU A 166 -4.36 -0.96 -17.28
N ALA A 167 -5.38 -1.14 -18.11
CA ALA A 167 -6.36 -2.19 -17.92
C ALA A 167 -6.71 -2.90 -19.24
N ILE A 168 -7.10 -4.16 -19.13
CA ILE A 168 -7.61 -4.97 -20.23
C ILE A 168 -8.92 -5.64 -19.80
N LYS A 169 -9.90 -5.68 -20.72
CA LYS A 169 -11.11 -6.48 -20.53
C LYS A 169 -10.82 -7.95 -20.80
N LEU A 170 -11.14 -8.81 -19.82
CA LEU A 170 -11.09 -10.27 -19.96
C LEU A 170 -12.50 -10.81 -20.20
N ARG A 171 -12.68 -11.63 -21.26
CA ARG A 171 -13.98 -12.19 -21.60
C ARG A 171 -14.33 -13.44 -20.79
N ASN A 172 -13.36 -14.34 -20.64
CA ASN A 172 -13.55 -15.58 -19.90
C ASN A 172 -12.77 -15.49 -18.58
N VAL A 173 -13.50 -15.27 -17.50
CA VAL A 173 -12.92 -15.22 -16.16
C VAL A 173 -12.95 -16.63 -15.59
N ALA A 174 -11.79 -17.21 -15.30
CA ALA A 174 -11.67 -18.50 -14.64
C ALA A 174 -12.20 -18.42 -13.19
N GLU A 175 -12.44 -19.59 -12.56
CA GLU A 175 -12.81 -19.67 -11.14
C GLU A 175 -11.71 -19.05 -10.26
N ASN A 176 -10.44 -19.35 -10.54
CA ASN A 176 -9.32 -18.69 -9.93
C ASN A 176 -9.12 -17.30 -10.56
N LYS A 177 -9.38 -16.26 -9.76
CA LYS A 177 -9.26 -14.86 -10.18
C LYS A 177 -7.95 -14.21 -9.80
N HIS A 178 -7.04 -14.92 -9.14
CA HIS A 178 -5.71 -14.42 -8.77
C HIS A 178 -4.76 -14.45 -9.97
N TYR A 179 -3.92 -13.41 -10.09
CA TYR A 179 -2.91 -13.35 -11.15
C TYR A 179 -1.72 -12.50 -10.76
N ASN A 180 -0.58 -12.80 -11.39
CA ASN A 180 0.70 -12.14 -11.15
C ASN A 180 1.19 -11.45 -12.44
N LEU A 181 0.51 -10.40 -12.87
CA LEU A 181 0.91 -9.57 -14.01
C LEU A 181 0.75 -8.09 -13.65
N PRO A 182 1.65 -7.21 -14.13
CA PRO A 182 1.61 -5.78 -13.84
C PRO A 182 0.60 -5.01 -14.71
N ILE A 183 -0.64 -5.49 -14.77
CA ILE A 183 -1.72 -4.83 -15.50
C ILE A 183 -3.06 -5.17 -14.85
N LEU A 184 -4.03 -4.28 -14.90
CA LEU A 184 -5.35 -4.56 -14.36
C LEU A 184 -6.18 -5.41 -15.33
N LEU A 185 -6.81 -6.44 -14.80
CA LEU A 185 -7.78 -7.27 -15.53
C LEU A 185 -9.18 -7.03 -14.96
N SER A 186 -10.14 -6.77 -15.84
CA SER A 186 -11.52 -6.50 -15.47
C SER A 186 -12.48 -7.26 -16.37
N SER A 187 -13.49 -7.89 -15.78
CA SER A 187 -14.59 -8.56 -16.52
C SER A 187 -15.49 -7.57 -17.26
N THR A 188 -15.63 -6.37 -16.71
CA THR A 188 -16.48 -5.30 -17.27
C THR A 188 -15.72 -4.38 -18.23
N GLY A 189 -14.39 -4.33 -18.15
CA GLY A 189 -13.55 -3.34 -18.83
C GLY A 189 -13.54 -1.98 -18.14
N ALA A 190 -13.96 -1.89 -16.88
CA ALA A 190 -13.87 -0.66 -16.10
C ALA A 190 -12.44 -0.44 -15.59
N LEU A 191 -12.02 0.81 -15.53
CA LEU A 191 -10.78 1.26 -14.93
C LEU A 191 -11.10 2.20 -13.77
N TYR A 192 -10.73 1.79 -12.57
CA TYR A 192 -10.94 2.54 -11.33
C TYR A 192 -9.63 3.19 -10.85
N GLY A 193 -9.74 4.25 -10.06
CA GLY A 193 -8.62 4.88 -9.38
C GLY A 193 -7.71 5.73 -10.28
N ASN A 194 -8.22 6.15 -11.40
CA ASN A 194 -7.51 6.96 -12.40
C ASN A 194 -7.58 8.47 -12.09
N SER A 195 -7.48 8.83 -10.81
CA SER A 195 -7.51 10.20 -10.31
C SER A 195 -6.70 10.32 -9.01
N PRO A 196 -5.97 11.42 -8.78
CA PRO A 196 -5.21 11.67 -7.55
C PRO A 196 -6.15 12.12 -6.41
N THR A 197 -7.14 11.29 -6.08
CA THR A 197 -8.16 11.61 -5.07
C THR A 197 -8.02 10.70 -3.87
N LEU A 198 -8.11 11.27 -2.67
CA LEU A 198 -8.08 10.56 -1.40
C LEU A 198 -9.08 9.40 -1.40
N GLY A 199 -8.65 8.22 -0.98
CA GLY A 199 -9.45 6.99 -0.91
C GLY A 199 -9.65 6.28 -2.25
N SER A 200 -9.26 6.87 -3.39
CA SER A 200 -9.35 6.20 -4.69
C SER A 200 -8.31 5.07 -4.81
N GLN A 201 -8.58 4.09 -5.68
CA GLN A 201 -7.58 3.08 -6.03
C GLN A 201 -6.37 3.75 -6.69
N ALA A 202 -5.17 3.23 -6.40
CA ALA A 202 -3.93 3.79 -6.92
C ALA A 202 -3.56 3.15 -8.27
N ASN A 203 -4.15 3.67 -9.37
CA ASN A 203 -3.95 3.20 -10.74
C ASN A 203 -3.78 4.38 -11.70
N PHE A 204 -2.54 4.75 -12.03
CA PHE A 204 -2.23 5.89 -12.89
C PHE A 204 -0.80 5.78 -13.44
N PHE A 205 -0.42 6.68 -14.31
CA PHE A 205 0.95 6.83 -14.78
C PHE A 205 1.60 8.10 -14.23
N LEU A 206 2.93 8.07 -14.16
CA LEU A 206 3.77 9.25 -14.14
C LEU A 206 4.43 9.36 -15.51
N ALA A 207 4.21 10.47 -16.18
CA ALA A 207 4.63 10.68 -17.56
C ALA A 207 5.58 11.88 -17.70
N LYS A 208 6.43 11.82 -18.70
CA LYS A 208 7.21 12.96 -19.18
C LYS A 208 6.83 13.22 -20.62
N GLU A 209 6.38 14.44 -20.95
CA GLU A 209 5.93 14.81 -22.30
C GLU A 209 4.92 13.79 -22.87
N ASP A 210 3.89 13.47 -22.09
CA ASP A 210 2.83 12.48 -22.39
C ASP A 210 3.29 11.04 -22.61
N LYS A 211 4.58 10.75 -22.39
CA LYS A 211 5.12 9.40 -22.45
C LYS A 211 5.17 8.78 -21.05
N PRO A 212 4.55 7.64 -20.81
CA PRO A 212 4.64 6.93 -19.52
C PRO A 212 6.09 6.58 -19.17
N ILE A 213 6.50 6.91 -17.96
CA ILE A 213 7.82 6.56 -17.39
C ILE A 213 7.66 5.53 -16.28
N TYR A 214 6.68 5.76 -15.39
CA TYR A 214 6.29 4.82 -14.35
C TYR A 214 4.80 4.52 -14.46
N ALA A 215 4.42 3.30 -14.15
CA ALA A 215 3.04 2.92 -13.91
C ALA A 215 2.84 2.65 -12.42
N ILE A 216 1.75 3.16 -11.86
CA ILE A 216 1.24 2.78 -10.55
C ILE A 216 0.04 1.88 -10.82
N ILE A 217 0.13 0.61 -10.42
CA ILE A 217 -0.92 -0.38 -10.63
C ILE A 217 -1.19 -1.05 -9.30
N ASN A 218 -2.40 -0.88 -8.82
CA ASN A 218 -2.81 -1.43 -7.55
C ASN A 218 -1.84 -1.08 -6.40
N GLY A 219 -1.29 0.15 -6.47
CA GLY A 219 -0.32 0.67 -5.50
C GLY A 219 1.13 0.20 -5.69
N TYR A 220 1.42 -0.65 -6.67
CA TYR A 220 2.79 -1.02 -7.02
C TYR A 220 3.41 0.00 -7.99
N LEU A 221 4.66 0.38 -7.74
CA LEU A 221 5.44 1.25 -8.62
C LEU A 221 6.21 0.41 -9.63
N ILE A 222 5.95 0.61 -10.89
CA ILE A 222 6.56 -0.13 -12.00
C ILE A 222 7.38 0.83 -12.85
N ASP A 223 8.68 0.62 -12.91
CA ASP A 223 9.60 1.33 -13.81
C ASP A 223 9.46 0.72 -15.21
N LEU A 224 8.95 1.51 -16.16
CA LEU A 224 8.69 1.04 -17.52
C LEU A 224 9.96 0.91 -18.38
N SER A 225 11.13 1.31 -17.88
CA SER A 225 12.41 1.13 -18.57
C SER A 225 12.96 -0.29 -18.45
N LYS A 226 12.52 -1.07 -17.46
CA LYS A 226 12.99 -2.42 -17.14
C LYS A 226 11.86 -3.40 -16.92
N GLU A 227 12.15 -4.69 -16.86
CA GLU A 227 11.18 -5.71 -16.47
C GLU A 227 10.92 -5.63 -14.96
N PRO A 228 9.65 -5.77 -14.52
CA PRO A 228 9.33 -5.76 -13.10
C PRO A 228 9.96 -6.96 -12.38
N GLU A 229 10.56 -6.72 -11.24
CA GLU A 229 11.12 -7.75 -10.36
C GLU A 229 10.14 -8.16 -9.24
N GLU A 230 9.07 -7.37 -9.04
CA GLU A 230 8.10 -7.59 -7.97
C GLU A 230 7.08 -8.68 -8.32
N GLU A 231 6.62 -9.39 -7.30
CA GLU A 231 5.49 -10.31 -7.40
C GLU A 231 4.19 -9.55 -7.13
N PHE A 232 3.27 -9.59 -8.11
CA PHE A 232 1.98 -8.91 -8.02
C PHE A 232 0.91 -9.87 -7.51
N LYS A 233 0.21 -9.49 -6.45
CA LYS A 233 -0.92 -10.24 -5.89
C LYS A 233 -2.22 -9.57 -6.34
N ASN A 234 -2.56 -9.68 -7.62
CA ASN A 234 -3.73 -9.04 -8.19
C ASN A 234 -4.93 -10.00 -8.24
N TYR A 235 -6.13 -9.41 -8.34
CA TYR A 235 -7.40 -10.11 -8.42
C TYR A 235 -8.27 -9.51 -9.52
N ILE A 236 -8.93 -10.35 -10.34
CA ILE A 236 -9.80 -9.91 -11.45
C ILE A 236 -11.08 -9.31 -10.87
N GLN A 237 -11.37 -8.08 -11.25
CA GLN A 237 -12.53 -7.29 -10.83
C GLN A 237 -13.72 -7.41 -11.79
#